data_4ed4b10cdd89bbda507451e7589caaf9
#
_entry.id   4ed4b10cdd89bbda507451e7589caaf9
#
_cell.length_a   1.000
_cell.length_b   1.000
_cell.length_c   1.000
_cell.angle_alpha   90.00
_cell.angle_beta   90.00
_cell.angle_gamma   90.00
#
_symmetry.space_group_name_H-M   'P 1'
#
loop_
_entity.id
_entity.type
_entity.pdbx_description
1 polymer ?
#
loop_
_entity_poly.entity_id
_entity_poly.type
_entity_poly.pdbx_seq_one_letter_code
_entity_poly.pdbx_strand_id
1 'polypeptide(L)'
;VFNHTSAEFFAFRDLKEREQDSDYVNWYYPESFPLKTFPGRPNYKTFSYFFGMPKVNLRCTEAAKYFTDVALHWLRVTGADGWRLDVADEISHAFWKDFRRAVKSEFPEALIVGEVWHHAPDFLQGDEWDSVMNYPFYRAVLDFAVEGVSTASEFLGALGFQRGNTHTAVYPLLWNLMGSHDTPRLLHLCGGDRARHHLAAAIHLLNPGMPMIYYGDEVGMTGAKDPDCRRGMLWDRSRWDM
;
A
#
# COMPACT_ATOMS: atom_id res chain seq x y z
N VAL A 1 5.83 6.64 2.64
CA VAL A 1 6.52 6.11 1.44
C VAL A 1 8.01 6.02 1.70
N PHE A 2 8.63 4.86 1.45
CA PHE A 2 10.09 4.68 1.54
C PHE A 2 10.71 4.34 0.18
N ASN A 3 9.88 3.92 -0.78
CA ASN A 3 10.33 3.54 -2.12
C ASN A 3 10.89 4.73 -2.93
N HIS A 4 10.31 5.91 -2.75
CA HIS A 4 10.68 7.12 -3.49
C HIS A 4 10.46 8.36 -2.63
N THR A 5 11.04 9.49 -3.05
CA THR A 5 10.81 10.79 -2.42
C THR A 5 10.19 11.77 -3.42
N SER A 6 9.77 12.93 -2.95
CA SER A 6 9.57 14.07 -3.85
C SER A 6 10.91 14.52 -4.45
N ALA A 7 10.88 15.07 -5.65
CA ALA A 7 12.03 15.75 -6.25
C ALA A 7 12.48 17.00 -5.46
N GLU A 8 11.63 17.48 -4.53
CA GLU A 8 11.93 18.60 -3.61
C GLU A 8 12.46 18.14 -2.25
N PHE A 9 12.61 16.83 -2.04
CA PHE A 9 13.21 16.29 -0.84
C PHE A 9 14.67 16.74 -0.73
N PHE A 10 15.12 17.11 0.47
CA PHE A 10 16.41 17.77 0.68
C PHE A 10 17.59 17.04 0.03
N ALA A 11 17.64 15.70 0.15
CA ALA A 11 18.75 14.91 -0.40
C ALA A 11 18.75 14.88 -1.94
N PHE A 12 17.55 14.85 -2.57
CA PHE A 12 17.47 14.90 -4.02
C PHE A 12 17.71 16.32 -4.57
N ARG A 13 17.32 17.35 -3.83
CA ARG A 13 17.66 18.74 -4.18
C ARG A 13 19.18 18.95 -4.17
N ASP A 14 19.85 18.51 -3.11
CA ASP A 14 21.31 18.59 -3.04
C ASP A 14 21.96 17.81 -4.21
N LEU A 15 21.44 16.63 -4.54
CA LEU A 15 21.91 15.85 -5.69
C LEU A 15 21.69 16.60 -7.02
N LYS A 16 20.58 17.33 -7.20
CA LYS A 16 20.37 18.15 -8.39
C LYS A 16 21.33 19.34 -8.49
N GLU A 17 21.68 19.93 -7.37
CA GLU A 17 22.54 21.13 -7.29
C GLU A 17 24.01 20.80 -7.37
N ARG A 18 24.47 19.73 -6.72
CA ARG A 18 25.87 19.36 -6.58
C ARG A 18 26.28 18.15 -7.45
N GLU A 19 25.30 17.49 -8.05
CA GLU A 19 25.48 16.35 -8.95
C GLU A 19 26.37 15.25 -8.33
N GLN A 20 27.49 14.89 -8.97
CA GLN A 20 28.42 13.87 -8.50
C GLN A 20 29.12 14.25 -7.18
N ASP A 21 29.16 15.52 -6.81
CA ASP A 21 29.77 16.02 -5.58
C ASP A 21 28.79 16.05 -4.41
N SER A 22 27.54 15.59 -4.61
CA SER A 22 26.53 15.49 -3.57
C SER A 22 26.86 14.40 -2.56
N ASP A 23 26.69 14.71 -1.27
CA ASP A 23 26.77 13.73 -0.19
C ASP A 23 25.67 12.65 -0.28
N TYR A 24 24.62 12.91 -1.06
CA TYR A 24 23.44 12.03 -1.25
C TYR A 24 23.43 11.29 -2.59
N VAL A 25 24.53 11.30 -3.35
CA VAL A 25 24.60 10.65 -4.67
C VAL A 25 24.21 9.16 -4.60
N ASN A 26 24.61 8.47 -3.54
CA ASN A 26 24.32 7.05 -3.32
C ASN A 26 22.92 6.77 -2.75
N TRP A 27 22.17 7.82 -2.35
CA TRP A 27 20.79 7.68 -1.86
C TRP A 27 19.80 7.45 -2.98
N TYR A 28 20.22 7.68 -4.23
CA TYR A 28 19.41 7.52 -5.43
C TYR A 28 20.17 6.69 -6.47
N TYR A 29 19.62 6.58 -7.66
CA TYR A 29 20.18 5.81 -8.76
C TYR A 29 20.39 6.71 -9.99
N PRO A 30 21.32 7.69 -9.96
CA PRO A 30 21.67 8.44 -11.15
C PRO A 30 22.35 7.53 -12.18
N GLU A 31 21.98 7.66 -13.46
CA GLU A 31 22.58 6.92 -14.57
C GLU A 31 23.75 7.70 -15.21
N SER A 32 23.66 9.03 -15.17
CA SER A 32 24.68 9.95 -15.70
C SER A 32 24.45 11.37 -15.17
N PHE A 33 25.46 12.23 -15.34
CA PHE A 33 25.38 13.65 -15.04
C PHE A 33 25.61 14.48 -16.32
N PRO A 34 25.04 15.71 -16.45
CA PRO A 34 24.11 16.32 -15.49
C PRO A 34 22.77 15.59 -15.38
N LEU A 35 22.11 15.71 -14.22
CA LEU A 35 20.79 15.12 -14.02
C LEU A 35 19.76 15.78 -14.95
N LYS A 36 19.01 14.94 -15.67
CA LYS A 36 17.92 15.36 -16.57
C LYS A 36 16.58 15.16 -15.87
N THR A 37 16.00 16.23 -15.37
CA THR A 37 14.74 16.19 -14.64
C THR A 37 13.51 16.47 -15.52
N PHE A 38 13.68 17.13 -16.69
CA PHE A 38 12.61 17.45 -17.64
C PHE A 38 13.17 18.18 -18.91
N PRO A 39 12.51 18.16 -20.11
CA PRO A 39 11.45 17.24 -20.53
C PRO A 39 12.02 15.92 -21.05
N GLY A 40 11.34 14.80 -20.83
CA GLY A 40 11.67 13.49 -21.39
C GLY A 40 11.95 12.44 -20.34
N ARG A 41 12.64 11.35 -20.72
CA ARG A 41 13.00 10.30 -19.79
C ARG A 41 14.10 10.82 -18.83
N PRO A 42 13.88 10.78 -17.50
CA PRO A 42 14.91 11.11 -16.55
C PRO A 42 16.09 10.12 -16.67
N ASN A 43 17.29 10.58 -16.37
CA ASN A 43 18.50 9.74 -16.31
C ASN A 43 18.82 9.30 -14.88
N TYR A 44 17.77 9.00 -14.11
CA TYR A 44 17.81 8.37 -12.79
C TYR A 44 16.58 7.50 -12.61
N LYS A 45 16.64 6.51 -11.72
CA LYS A 45 15.48 5.66 -11.46
C LYS A 45 14.38 6.44 -10.77
N THR A 46 13.13 6.17 -11.15
CA THR A 46 11.93 6.80 -10.62
C THR A 46 10.85 5.77 -10.34
N PHE A 47 9.90 6.11 -9.49
CA PHE A 47 8.64 5.37 -9.38
C PHE A 47 7.74 5.70 -10.57
N SER A 48 7.16 4.69 -11.20
CA SER A 48 6.20 4.81 -12.31
C SER A 48 6.65 5.73 -13.47
N TYR A 49 7.98 5.79 -13.71
CA TYR A 49 8.59 6.65 -14.73
C TYR A 49 8.32 8.15 -14.54
N PHE A 50 7.83 8.56 -13.37
CA PHE A 50 7.54 9.97 -13.10
C PHE A 50 8.76 10.68 -12.51
N PHE A 51 9.27 11.68 -13.23
CA PHE A 51 10.49 12.42 -12.86
C PHE A 51 10.44 13.08 -11.47
N GLY A 52 9.24 13.42 -10.99
CA GLY A 52 9.01 14.01 -9.67
C GLY A 52 9.12 13.03 -8.49
N MET A 53 9.30 11.73 -8.76
CA MET A 53 9.35 10.67 -7.76
C MET A 53 10.64 9.84 -7.87
N PRO A 54 11.83 10.42 -7.56
CA PRO A 54 13.10 9.71 -7.61
C PRO A 54 13.12 8.54 -6.64
N LYS A 55 13.54 7.35 -7.15
CA LYS A 55 13.59 6.12 -6.37
C LYS A 55 14.75 6.15 -5.38
N VAL A 56 14.46 5.84 -4.12
CA VAL A 56 15.45 5.77 -3.05
C VAL A 56 16.24 4.46 -3.14
N ASN A 57 17.55 4.58 -2.97
CA ASN A 57 18.46 3.45 -2.85
C ASN A 57 18.58 2.99 -1.40
N LEU A 58 17.67 2.15 -0.94
CA LEU A 58 17.70 1.59 0.41
C LEU A 58 18.79 0.48 0.60
N ARG A 59 19.65 0.26 -0.40
CA ARG A 59 20.92 -0.51 -0.23
C ARG A 59 22.05 0.39 0.30
N CYS A 60 21.91 1.70 0.19
CA CYS A 60 22.78 2.67 0.83
C CYS A 60 22.48 2.69 2.33
N THR A 61 23.48 2.40 3.15
CA THR A 61 23.33 2.27 4.61
C THR A 61 22.82 3.55 5.26
N GLU A 62 23.32 4.71 4.81
CA GLU A 62 22.92 6.01 5.33
C GLU A 62 21.45 6.30 5.00
N ALA A 63 21.02 6.05 3.77
CA ALA A 63 19.62 6.20 3.36
C ALA A 63 18.71 5.24 4.13
N ALA A 64 19.08 3.96 4.22
CA ALA A 64 18.32 2.96 4.96
C ALA A 64 18.17 3.33 6.44
N LYS A 65 19.26 3.78 7.06
CA LYS A 65 19.24 4.28 8.44
C LYS A 65 18.32 5.48 8.60
N TYR A 66 18.46 6.49 7.74
CA TYR A 66 17.65 7.69 7.78
C TYR A 66 16.15 7.37 7.73
N PHE A 67 15.71 6.55 6.76
CA PHE A 67 14.29 6.20 6.61
C PHE A 67 13.78 5.31 7.75
N THR A 68 14.62 4.45 8.32
CA THR A 68 14.28 3.70 9.54
C THR A 68 14.12 4.63 10.73
N ASP A 69 15.04 5.60 10.92
CA ASP A 69 14.94 6.60 11.98
C ASP A 69 13.68 7.48 11.83
N VAL A 70 13.28 7.81 10.60
CA VAL A 70 12.00 8.51 10.33
C VAL A 70 10.81 7.68 10.80
N ALA A 71 10.82 6.36 10.54
CA ALA A 71 9.73 5.49 10.98
C ALA A 71 9.64 5.44 12.52
N LEU A 72 10.75 5.26 13.19
CA LEU A 72 10.81 5.25 14.67
C LEU A 72 10.40 6.60 15.26
N HIS A 73 10.87 7.70 14.65
CA HIS A 73 10.50 9.05 15.08
C HIS A 73 8.98 9.25 15.09
N TRP A 74 8.31 8.91 13.99
CA TRP A 74 6.86 9.10 13.91
C TRP A 74 6.08 8.19 14.86
N LEU A 75 6.51 6.95 15.09
CA LEU A 75 5.88 6.10 16.11
C LEU A 75 6.00 6.73 17.50
N ARG A 76 7.18 7.29 17.86
CA ARG A 76 7.39 7.97 19.14
C ARG A 76 6.52 9.21 19.32
N VAL A 77 6.45 10.04 18.28
CA VAL A 77 5.81 11.36 18.36
C VAL A 77 4.29 11.26 18.31
N THR A 78 3.77 10.34 17.49
CA THR A 78 2.32 10.23 17.26
C THR A 78 1.64 9.18 18.14
N GLY A 79 2.39 8.22 18.67
CA GLY A 79 1.82 7.05 19.33
C GLY A 79 1.00 6.17 18.39
N ALA A 80 1.29 6.20 17.08
CA ALA A 80 0.59 5.36 16.10
C ALA A 80 0.85 3.87 16.36
N ASP A 81 -0.15 3.02 16.06
CA ASP A 81 -0.11 1.59 16.31
C ASP A 81 0.68 0.82 15.23
N GLY A 82 1.25 1.50 14.25
CA GLY A 82 2.05 0.86 13.21
C GLY A 82 2.17 1.65 11.92
N TRP A 83 2.55 0.94 10.87
CA TRP A 83 2.80 1.49 9.55
C TRP A 83 2.00 0.79 8.44
N ARG A 84 1.34 1.55 7.59
CA ARG A 84 1.00 1.13 6.23
C ARG A 84 2.12 1.59 5.30
N LEU A 85 2.75 0.66 4.63
CA LEU A 85 3.93 0.85 3.80
C LEU A 85 3.52 0.89 2.33
N ASP A 86 3.61 2.05 1.73
CA ASP A 86 3.28 2.34 0.34
C ASP A 86 4.31 1.72 -0.61
N VAL A 87 3.86 1.08 -1.70
CA VAL A 87 4.70 0.45 -2.73
C VAL A 87 5.77 -0.46 -2.11
N ALA A 88 5.37 -1.28 -1.14
CA ALA A 88 6.30 -1.99 -0.28
C ALA A 88 7.07 -3.11 -1.01
N ASP A 89 6.47 -3.72 -2.02
CA ASP A 89 7.05 -4.82 -2.81
C ASP A 89 8.18 -4.39 -3.76
N GLU A 90 8.34 -3.09 -4.02
CA GLU A 90 9.47 -2.54 -4.77
C GLU A 90 10.74 -2.34 -3.93
N ILE A 91 10.68 -2.60 -2.63
CA ILE A 91 11.78 -2.46 -1.67
C ILE A 91 12.33 -3.84 -1.32
N SER A 92 13.65 -3.95 -1.14
CA SER A 92 14.31 -5.23 -0.93
C SER A 92 13.94 -5.89 0.42
N HIS A 93 13.85 -7.21 0.43
CA HIS A 93 13.68 -8.02 1.64
C HIS A 93 14.71 -7.67 2.74
N ALA A 94 15.97 -7.43 2.37
CA ALA A 94 17.01 -7.08 3.32
C ALA A 94 16.66 -5.81 4.13
N PHE A 95 16.17 -4.75 3.45
CA PHE A 95 15.73 -3.55 4.13
C PHE A 95 14.54 -3.83 5.06
N TRP A 96 13.54 -4.60 4.63
CA TRP A 96 12.37 -4.88 5.46
C TRP A 96 12.70 -5.70 6.69
N LYS A 97 13.65 -6.63 6.60
CA LYS A 97 14.14 -7.39 7.77
C LYS A 97 14.83 -6.50 8.79
N ASP A 98 15.67 -5.58 8.34
CA ASP A 98 16.35 -4.61 9.21
C ASP A 98 15.35 -3.61 9.80
N PHE A 99 14.43 -3.11 8.98
CA PHE A 99 13.35 -2.23 9.39
C PHE A 99 12.48 -2.88 10.48
N ARG A 100 12.00 -4.12 10.24
CA ARG A 100 11.24 -4.86 11.25
C ARG A 100 12.01 -5.01 12.54
N ARG A 101 13.28 -5.40 12.49
CA ARG A 101 14.09 -5.55 13.71
C ARG A 101 14.17 -4.23 14.49
N ALA A 102 14.39 -3.11 13.80
CA ALA A 102 14.45 -1.81 14.44
C ALA A 102 13.10 -1.42 15.05
N VAL A 103 12.01 -1.53 14.31
CA VAL A 103 10.67 -1.19 14.79
C VAL A 103 10.26 -2.07 15.96
N LYS A 104 10.37 -3.40 15.83
CA LYS A 104 9.90 -4.33 16.87
C LYS A 104 10.78 -4.33 18.13
N SER A 105 12.04 -3.90 18.03
CA SER A 105 12.90 -3.76 19.22
C SER A 105 12.43 -2.63 20.14
N GLU A 106 11.81 -1.59 19.62
CA GLU A 106 11.33 -0.45 20.39
C GLU A 106 9.80 -0.48 20.57
N PHE A 107 9.09 -0.93 19.56
CA PHE A 107 7.62 -0.99 19.49
C PHE A 107 7.18 -2.43 19.13
N PRO A 108 7.26 -3.40 20.04
CA PRO A 108 6.99 -4.81 19.73
C PRO A 108 5.57 -5.05 19.17
N GLU A 109 4.59 -4.25 19.61
CA GLU A 109 3.19 -4.36 19.19
C GLU A 109 2.87 -3.56 17.90
N ALA A 110 3.78 -2.71 17.42
CA ALA A 110 3.49 -1.91 16.23
C ALA A 110 3.31 -2.78 14.99
N LEU A 111 2.19 -2.61 14.28
CA LEU A 111 1.88 -3.35 13.06
C LEU A 111 2.70 -2.84 11.87
N ILE A 112 3.14 -3.76 11.03
CA ILE A 112 3.83 -3.47 9.77
C ILE A 112 3.00 -4.08 8.64
N VAL A 113 2.29 -3.24 7.89
CA VAL A 113 1.36 -3.65 6.83
C VAL A 113 1.86 -3.17 5.48
N GLY A 114 2.19 -4.09 4.58
CA GLY A 114 2.61 -3.76 3.23
C GLY A 114 1.43 -3.45 2.31
N GLU A 115 1.55 -2.39 1.50
CA GLU A 115 0.69 -2.26 0.33
C GLU A 115 1.31 -3.04 -0.82
N VAL A 116 0.55 -4.02 -1.31
CA VAL A 116 0.91 -4.84 -2.48
C VAL A 116 -0.36 -5.29 -3.17
N TRP A 117 -0.37 -5.25 -4.51
CA TRP A 117 -1.56 -5.54 -5.32
C TRP A 117 -1.67 -6.98 -5.79
N HIS A 118 -0.69 -7.79 -5.47
CA HIS A 118 -0.62 -9.21 -5.82
C HIS A 118 -0.39 -10.06 -4.58
N HIS A 119 -0.37 -11.37 -4.76
CA HIS A 119 -0.07 -12.30 -3.68
C HIS A 119 1.43 -12.22 -3.31
N ALA A 120 1.74 -11.96 -2.05
CA ALA A 120 3.10 -11.68 -1.58
C ALA A 120 3.51 -12.52 -0.36
N PRO A 121 3.45 -13.88 -0.44
CA PRO A 121 3.75 -14.74 0.71
C PRO A 121 5.19 -14.61 1.19
N ASP A 122 6.13 -14.26 0.30
CA ASP A 122 7.56 -14.18 0.63
C ASP A 122 7.87 -13.08 1.65
N PHE A 123 7.06 -12.01 1.70
CA PHE A 123 7.18 -10.93 2.67
C PHE A 123 6.48 -11.25 4.03
N LEU A 124 5.75 -12.35 4.10
CA LEU A 124 4.90 -12.73 5.24
C LEU A 124 5.46 -13.93 6.01
N GLN A 125 6.78 -14.12 5.99
CA GLN A 125 7.46 -15.23 6.68
C GLN A 125 7.74 -14.97 8.16
N GLY A 126 7.28 -13.81 8.70
CA GLY A 126 7.44 -13.45 10.11
C GLY A 126 8.65 -12.58 10.42
N ASP A 127 9.50 -12.30 9.43
CA ASP A 127 10.72 -11.50 9.56
C ASP A 127 10.69 -10.15 8.82
N GLU A 128 9.55 -9.83 8.14
CA GLU A 128 9.35 -8.59 7.40
C GLU A 128 8.04 -7.92 7.80
N TRP A 129 6.92 -8.19 7.10
CA TRP A 129 5.63 -7.60 7.40
C TRP A 129 4.77 -8.51 8.27
N ASP A 130 3.87 -7.90 9.06
CA ASP A 130 2.87 -8.63 9.81
C ASP A 130 1.65 -8.97 8.94
N SER A 131 1.34 -8.11 7.98
CA SER A 131 0.18 -8.24 7.09
C SER A 131 0.37 -7.47 5.80
N VAL A 132 -0.60 -7.59 4.90
CA VAL A 132 -0.71 -6.82 3.65
C VAL A 132 -2.14 -6.34 3.45
N MET A 133 -2.31 -5.26 2.67
CA MET A 133 -3.59 -4.90 2.08
C MET A 133 -3.96 -5.95 1.04
N ASN A 134 -5.02 -6.72 1.30
CA ASN A 134 -5.34 -7.94 0.56
C ASN A 134 -6.11 -7.65 -0.75
N TYR A 135 -5.46 -7.03 -1.73
CA TYR A 135 -6.04 -6.78 -3.05
C TYR A 135 -6.41 -8.06 -3.83
N PRO A 136 -5.71 -9.20 -3.69
CA PRO A 136 -6.20 -10.45 -4.28
C PRO A 136 -7.59 -10.86 -3.79
N PHE A 137 -7.90 -10.68 -2.51
CA PHE A 137 -9.25 -10.87 -1.98
C PHE A 137 -10.26 -9.90 -2.61
N TYR A 138 -9.90 -8.60 -2.64
CA TYR A 138 -10.70 -7.57 -3.30
C TYR A 138 -11.07 -7.98 -4.73
N ARG A 139 -10.09 -8.41 -5.53
CA ARG A 139 -10.34 -8.81 -6.92
C ARG A 139 -11.27 -10.03 -7.01
N ALA A 140 -11.04 -11.04 -6.19
CA ALA A 140 -11.88 -12.24 -6.17
C ALA A 140 -13.34 -11.93 -5.83
N VAL A 141 -13.59 -11.04 -4.85
CA VAL A 141 -14.95 -10.63 -4.50
C VAL A 141 -15.58 -9.77 -5.60
N LEU A 142 -14.83 -8.88 -6.24
CA LEU A 142 -15.36 -8.12 -7.38
C LEU A 142 -15.75 -9.03 -8.52
N ASP A 143 -14.90 -9.96 -8.91
CA ASP A 143 -15.17 -10.91 -10.02
C ASP A 143 -16.44 -11.72 -9.78
N PHE A 144 -16.66 -12.15 -8.54
CA PHE A 144 -17.79 -12.97 -8.18
C PHE A 144 -19.07 -12.18 -7.90
N ALA A 145 -19.02 -11.26 -6.91
CA ALA A 145 -20.22 -10.64 -6.37
C ALA A 145 -20.66 -9.37 -7.13
N VAL A 146 -19.72 -8.67 -7.78
CA VAL A 146 -19.98 -7.38 -8.42
C VAL A 146 -20.07 -7.52 -9.93
N GLU A 147 -19.03 -8.06 -10.58
CA GLU A 147 -18.96 -8.18 -12.03
C GLU A 147 -19.67 -9.43 -12.55
N GLY A 148 -19.76 -10.49 -11.73
CA GLY A 148 -20.40 -11.75 -12.10
C GLY A 148 -19.64 -12.51 -13.20
N VAL A 149 -18.33 -12.30 -13.29
CA VAL A 149 -17.47 -12.94 -14.31
C VAL A 149 -16.84 -14.23 -13.80
N SER A 150 -16.91 -14.53 -12.51
CA SER A 150 -16.47 -15.80 -11.93
C SER A 150 -17.62 -16.59 -11.31
N THR A 151 -17.50 -17.92 -11.37
CA THR A 151 -18.40 -18.86 -10.70
C THR A 151 -18.08 -18.97 -9.21
N ALA A 152 -19.01 -19.52 -8.42
CA ALA A 152 -18.75 -19.79 -7.00
C ALA A 152 -17.56 -20.74 -6.78
N SER A 153 -17.36 -21.70 -7.67
CA SER A 153 -16.22 -22.63 -7.61
C SER A 153 -14.88 -21.93 -7.86
N GLU A 154 -14.82 -21.00 -8.83
CA GLU A 154 -13.63 -20.21 -9.12
C GLU A 154 -13.32 -19.25 -7.98
N PHE A 155 -14.35 -18.60 -7.42
CA PHE A 155 -14.20 -17.74 -6.25
C PHE A 155 -13.63 -18.51 -5.04
N LEU A 156 -14.21 -19.67 -4.71
CA LEU A 156 -13.72 -20.54 -3.64
C LEU A 156 -12.31 -21.05 -3.92
N GLY A 157 -12.01 -21.34 -5.19
CA GLY A 157 -10.67 -21.72 -5.64
C GLY A 157 -9.64 -20.61 -5.40
N ALA A 158 -9.99 -19.34 -5.69
CA ALA A 158 -9.13 -18.20 -5.45
C ALA A 158 -8.84 -17.99 -3.95
N LEU A 159 -9.86 -18.08 -3.10
CA LEU A 159 -9.69 -18.01 -1.64
C LEU A 159 -8.88 -19.21 -1.11
N GLY A 160 -9.13 -20.40 -1.63
CA GLY A 160 -8.38 -21.61 -1.28
C GLY A 160 -6.90 -21.52 -1.66
N PHE A 161 -6.60 -20.97 -2.85
CA PHE A 161 -5.23 -20.71 -3.29
C PHE A 161 -4.52 -19.72 -2.33
N GLN A 162 -5.17 -18.61 -2.01
CA GLN A 162 -4.60 -17.62 -1.11
C GLN A 162 -4.33 -18.22 0.28
N ARG A 163 -5.31 -18.97 0.83
CA ARG A 163 -5.16 -19.64 2.12
C ARG A 163 -4.03 -20.67 2.12
N GLY A 164 -3.91 -21.46 1.04
CA GLY A 164 -2.89 -22.49 0.92
C GLY A 164 -1.48 -21.96 0.74
N ASN A 165 -1.33 -20.72 0.25
CA ASN A 165 -0.04 -20.08 0.00
C ASN A 165 0.32 -18.98 1.01
N THR A 166 -0.49 -18.78 2.04
CA THR A 166 -0.18 -17.84 3.13
C THR A 166 0.03 -18.63 4.42
N HIS A 167 1.03 -18.25 5.21
CA HIS A 167 1.28 -18.90 6.50
C HIS A 167 0.01 -18.88 7.37
N THR A 168 -0.31 -20.01 8.00
CA THR A 168 -1.60 -20.20 8.72
C THR A 168 -1.85 -19.16 9.79
N ALA A 169 -0.79 -18.70 10.49
CA ALA A 169 -0.91 -17.66 11.51
C ALA A 169 -1.11 -16.27 10.93
N VAL A 170 -0.73 -16.03 9.66
CA VAL A 170 -0.83 -14.72 9.01
C VAL A 170 -2.14 -14.57 8.25
N TYR A 171 -2.68 -15.66 7.68
CA TYR A 171 -3.90 -15.59 6.88
C TYR A 171 -5.06 -14.85 7.57
N PRO A 172 -5.37 -15.06 8.87
CA PRO A 172 -6.41 -14.30 9.56
C PRO A 172 -6.03 -12.84 9.88
N LEU A 173 -4.80 -12.43 9.61
CA LEU A 173 -4.33 -11.07 9.83
C LEU A 173 -4.32 -10.23 8.55
N LEU A 174 -4.59 -10.84 7.37
CA LEU A 174 -4.63 -10.11 6.10
C LEU A 174 -5.71 -9.03 6.14
N TRP A 175 -5.36 -7.82 5.72
CA TRP A 175 -6.31 -6.70 5.66
C TRP A 175 -7.18 -6.85 4.41
N ASN A 176 -8.29 -7.56 4.56
CA ASN A 176 -9.29 -7.67 3.51
C ASN A 176 -9.93 -6.31 3.28
N LEU A 177 -10.08 -5.91 2.02
CA LEU A 177 -10.67 -4.62 1.67
C LEU A 177 -11.65 -4.77 0.50
N MET A 178 -12.62 -3.86 0.43
CA MET A 178 -13.53 -3.72 -0.72
C MET A 178 -13.44 -2.33 -1.35
N GLY A 179 -12.57 -1.48 -0.83
CA GLY A 179 -12.30 -0.15 -1.35
C GLY A 179 -11.09 0.47 -0.67
N SER A 180 -10.46 1.41 -1.35
CA SER A 180 -9.36 2.23 -0.84
C SER A 180 -9.36 3.59 -1.54
N HIS A 181 -8.42 4.45 -1.17
CA HIS A 181 -8.20 5.73 -1.85
C HIS A 181 -7.70 5.57 -3.30
N ASP A 182 -7.26 4.37 -3.71
CA ASP A 182 -6.74 4.07 -5.05
C ASP A 182 -7.73 3.31 -5.92
N THR A 183 -8.91 2.99 -5.38
CA THR A 183 -9.96 2.26 -6.10
C THR A 183 -11.25 3.08 -6.17
N PRO A 184 -12.10 2.85 -7.19
CA PRO A 184 -13.49 3.31 -7.12
C PRO A 184 -14.19 2.70 -5.90
N ARG A 185 -15.18 3.41 -5.35
CA ARG A 185 -15.96 2.94 -4.20
C ARG A 185 -16.83 1.74 -4.57
N LEU A 186 -17.04 0.83 -3.61
CA LEU A 186 -17.75 -0.42 -3.85
C LEU A 186 -19.15 -0.21 -4.44
N LEU A 187 -19.96 0.70 -3.88
CA LEU A 187 -21.31 0.95 -4.40
C LEU A 187 -21.29 1.53 -5.82
N HIS A 188 -20.26 2.32 -6.18
CA HIS A 188 -20.06 2.79 -7.55
C HIS A 188 -19.77 1.62 -8.51
N LEU A 189 -18.89 0.68 -8.10
CA LEU A 189 -18.59 -0.53 -8.88
C LEU A 189 -19.80 -1.43 -9.06
N CYS A 190 -20.70 -1.47 -8.07
CA CYS A 190 -21.98 -2.18 -8.17
C CYS A 190 -22.99 -1.49 -9.10
N GLY A 191 -22.67 -0.31 -9.66
CA GLY A 191 -23.62 0.48 -10.45
C GLY A 191 -24.84 0.97 -9.64
N GLY A 192 -24.70 1.11 -8.33
CA GLY A 192 -25.78 1.44 -7.40
C GLY A 192 -26.66 0.24 -7.01
N ASP A 193 -26.36 -0.98 -7.46
CA ASP A 193 -27.07 -2.19 -7.08
C ASP A 193 -26.74 -2.58 -5.63
N ARG A 194 -27.68 -2.33 -4.73
CA ARG A 194 -27.56 -2.62 -3.29
C ARG A 194 -27.47 -4.11 -2.97
N ALA A 195 -28.09 -4.97 -3.75
CA ALA A 195 -28.03 -6.41 -3.51
C ALA A 195 -26.60 -6.92 -3.74
N ARG A 196 -25.94 -6.48 -4.79
CA ARG A 196 -24.51 -6.77 -5.04
C ARG A 196 -23.61 -6.16 -3.99
N HIS A 197 -23.88 -4.92 -3.61
CA HIS A 197 -23.13 -4.22 -2.56
C HIS A 197 -23.22 -4.98 -1.22
N HIS A 198 -24.43 -5.37 -0.79
CA HIS A 198 -24.63 -6.12 0.44
C HIS A 198 -24.00 -7.51 0.39
N LEU A 199 -24.07 -8.21 -0.76
CA LEU A 199 -23.39 -9.49 -0.92
C LEU A 199 -21.87 -9.36 -0.76
N ALA A 200 -21.26 -8.39 -1.44
CA ALA A 200 -19.82 -8.13 -1.33
C ALA A 200 -19.44 -7.73 0.11
N ALA A 201 -20.22 -6.88 0.77
CA ALA A 201 -19.98 -6.48 2.15
C ALA A 201 -20.12 -7.68 3.11
N ALA A 202 -21.11 -8.55 2.92
CA ALA A 202 -21.28 -9.76 3.73
C ALA A 202 -20.08 -10.71 3.57
N ILE A 203 -19.63 -10.95 2.34
CA ILE A 203 -18.41 -11.75 2.09
C ILE A 203 -17.21 -11.12 2.78
N HIS A 204 -17.01 -9.82 2.66
CA HIS A 204 -15.91 -9.08 3.25
C HIS A 204 -15.87 -9.23 4.79
N LEU A 205 -17.00 -9.06 5.45
CA LEU A 205 -17.09 -9.07 6.92
C LEU A 205 -17.08 -10.48 7.51
N LEU A 206 -17.51 -11.49 6.76
CA LEU A 206 -17.61 -12.88 7.23
C LEU A 206 -16.42 -13.76 6.84
N ASN A 207 -15.59 -13.31 5.88
CA ASN A 207 -14.40 -14.07 5.49
C ASN A 207 -13.28 -13.90 6.54
N PRO A 208 -12.50 -14.96 6.84
CA PRO A 208 -11.33 -14.82 7.70
C PRO A 208 -10.38 -13.75 7.19
N GLY A 209 -9.94 -12.88 8.09
CA GLY A 209 -9.08 -11.70 7.82
C GLY A 209 -9.53 -10.52 8.65
N MET A 210 -8.82 -9.41 8.55
CA MET A 210 -9.15 -8.14 9.21
C MET A 210 -9.91 -7.27 8.20
N PRO A 211 -11.20 -7.00 8.39
CA PRO A 211 -11.96 -6.19 7.45
C PRO A 211 -11.52 -4.73 7.53
N MET A 212 -11.00 -4.19 6.43
CA MET A 212 -10.66 -2.79 6.27
C MET A 212 -11.77 -2.07 5.51
N ILE A 213 -12.48 -1.17 6.17
CA ILE A 213 -13.55 -0.37 5.57
C ILE A 213 -12.98 0.98 5.14
N TYR A 214 -13.07 1.30 3.84
CA TYR A 214 -12.73 2.64 3.37
C TYR A 214 -13.84 3.60 3.78
N TYR A 215 -13.48 4.72 4.43
CA TYR A 215 -14.45 5.66 5.00
C TYR A 215 -15.53 6.04 4.00
N GLY A 216 -16.77 6.05 4.46
CA GLY A 216 -17.94 6.40 3.66
C GLY A 216 -18.57 5.24 2.89
N ASP A 217 -17.88 4.11 2.72
CA ASP A 217 -18.51 2.92 2.13
C ASP A 217 -19.60 2.36 3.05
N GLU A 218 -19.42 2.50 4.38
CA GLU A 218 -20.38 2.11 5.41
C GLU A 218 -21.68 2.93 5.37
N VAL A 219 -21.68 4.09 4.71
CA VAL A 219 -22.85 4.96 4.55
C VAL A 219 -23.29 5.11 3.08
N GLY A 220 -22.79 4.23 2.22
CA GLY A 220 -23.20 4.16 0.82
C GLY A 220 -22.66 5.29 -0.06
N MET A 221 -21.52 5.88 0.28
CA MET A 221 -20.87 6.85 -0.61
C MET A 221 -20.47 6.19 -1.93
N THR A 222 -20.74 6.90 -3.03
CA THR A 222 -20.27 6.55 -4.37
C THR A 222 -19.07 7.41 -4.75
N GLY A 223 -18.28 6.94 -5.71
CA GLY A 223 -17.16 7.68 -6.28
C GLY A 223 -16.43 6.83 -7.32
N ALA A 224 -16.15 7.40 -8.46
CA ALA A 224 -15.34 6.80 -9.53
C ALA A 224 -13.84 6.80 -9.15
N LYS A 225 -12.95 6.73 -10.13
CA LYS A 225 -11.50 6.79 -9.91
C LYS A 225 -11.09 8.11 -9.24
N ASP A 226 -9.89 8.13 -8.66
CA ASP A 226 -9.25 9.33 -8.13
C ASP A 226 -9.38 10.52 -9.11
N PRO A 227 -9.74 11.72 -8.65
CA PRO A 227 -9.94 12.12 -7.24
C PRO A 227 -11.37 11.90 -6.70
N ASP A 228 -12.32 11.40 -7.48
CA ASP A 228 -13.74 11.32 -7.12
C ASP A 228 -14.00 10.35 -5.95
N CYS A 229 -13.27 9.24 -5.85
CA CYS A 229 -13.34 8.31 -4.70
C CYS A 229 -12.87 8.93 -3.38
N ARG A 230 -12.10 10.04 -3.41
CA ARG A 230 -11.50 10.69 -2.23
C ARG A 230 -12.29 11.90 -1.73
N ARG A 231 -13.55 12.05 -2.13
CA ARG A 231 -14.42 13.12 -1.60
C ARG A 231 -14.53 13.02 -0.07
N GLY A 232 -14.67 14.17 0.60
CA GLY A 232 -14.82 14.23 2.06
C GLY A 232 -15.98 13.38 2.57
N MET A 233 -15.89 12.90 3.82
CA MET A 233 -16.92 12.08 4.47
C MET A 233 -18.29 12.78 4.47
N LEU A 234 -19.33 12.02 4.18
CA LEU A 234 -20.70 12.47 4.20
C LEU A 234 -21.27 12.42 5.63
N TRP A 235 -21.16 13.54 6.37
CA TRP A 235 -21.61 13.62 7.76
C TRP A 235 -23.13 13.81 7.93
N ASP A 236 -23.82 14.29 6.90
CA ASP A 236 -25.26 14.46 6.90
C ASP A 236 -25.95 13.10 6.76
N ARG A 237 -26.50 12.62 7.87
CA ARG A 237 -27.18 11.31 7.96
C ARG A 237 -28.40 11.19 7.05
N SER A 238 -29.06 12.30 6.69
CA SER A 238 -30.21 12.27 5.80
C SER A 238 -29.84 11.86 4.35
N ARG A 239 -28.56 11.89 4.04
CA ARG A 239 -27.99 11.56 2.73
C ARG A 239 -27.31 10.19 2.70
N TRP A 240 -27.37 9.43 3.79
CA TRP A 240 -26.80 8.08 3.83
C TRP A 240 -27.65 7.12 3.02
N ASP A 241 -26.99 6.31 2.24
CA ASP A 241 -27.61 5.26 1.41
C ASP A 241 -27.24 3.88 2.00
N MET A 242 -27.98 3.49 3.06
CA MET A 242 -27.78 2.25 3.83
C MET A 242 -28.75 1.15 3.38
#